data_c892d0ad950056f76bb1ddca3e89bc21
#
_entry.id   c892d0ad950056f76bb1ddca3e89bc21
#
_cell.length_a   1.000
_cell.length_b   1.000
_cell.length_c   1.000
_cell.angle_alpha   90.00
_cell.angle_beta   90.00
_cell.angle_gamma   90.00
#
_symmetry.space_group_name_H-M   'P 1'
#
loop_
_entity.id
_entity.type
_entity.pdbx_description
1 polymer ?
#
loop_
_entity_poly.entity_id
_entity_poly.type
_entity_poly.pdbx_seq_one_letter_code
_entity_poly.pdbx_strand_id
1 'polypeptide(L)'
;ILIYQKNLLMKFYRRLRPFKAISFDLDDTLYANQPIMKAAEAKMVAYFNQQFSAVLTGNNQSLVLNRKFWQPFREQAIQIQPELACDVVRLRLESYYHGACALGYSPEQARQEAECAMHTFTVERSNFIVSEKAHQLLSRLKKHYPIVSISNGNVDTRAVGIDSYFKHIYHATDGVRQKPDAQ
;
A
#
# COMPACT_ATOMS: atom_id res chain seq x y z
N ILE A 1 -38.29 -4.19 -11.69
CA ILE A 1 -36.94 -3.64 -11.92
C ILE A 1 -36.01 -4.84 -12.02
N LEU A 2 -35.70 -5.24 -13.26
CA LEU A 2 -34.76 -6.32 -13.58
C LEU A 2 -33.33 -5.79 -13.39
N ILE A 3 -32.65 -6.23 -12.31
CA ILE A 3 -31.22 -6.03 -12.13
C ILE A 3 -30.50 -6.98 -13.09
N TYR A 4 -29.99 -6.46 -14.20
CA TYR A 4 -29.07 -7.17 -15.08
C TYR A 4 -27.77 -7.45 -14.31
N GLN A 5 -27.66 -8.63 -13.71
CA GLN A 5 -26.34 -9.18 -13.37
C GLN A 5 -25.66 -9.51 -14.70
N LYS A 6 -24.72 -8.67 -15.12
CA LYS A 6 -23.75 -9.06 -16.15
C LYS A 6 -22.94 -10.22 -15.57
N ASN A 7 -23.31 -11.44 -15.93
CA ASN A 7 -22.46 -12.61 -15.77
C ASN A 7 -21.21 -12.37 -16.59
N LEU A 8 -20.16 -11.88 -15.97
CA LEU A 8 -18.82 -11.86 -16.54
C LEU A 8 -18.35 -13.32 -16.61
N LEU A 9 -18.72 -13.99 -17.70
CA LEU A 9 -18.19 -15.31 -18.02
C LEU A 9 -16.70 -15.18 -18.27
N MET A 10 -15.91 -15.80 -17.43
CA MET A 10 -14.47 -15.89 -17.62
C MET A 10 -14.20 -16.64 -18.93
N LYS A 11 -13.52 -15.99 -19.89
CA LYS A 11 -13.17 -16.57 -21.20
C LYS A 11 -11.76 -17.14 -21.12
N PHE A 12 -11.63 -18.42 -21.39
CA PHE A 12 -10.34 -19.08 -21.53
C PHE A 12 -9.96 -19.13 -23.01
N TYR A 13 -8.88 -18.44 -23.38
CA TYR A 13 -8.37 -18.41 -24.76
C TYR A 13 -7.39 -19.55 -25.07
N ARG A 14 -6.99 -20.31 -24.05
CA ARG A 14 -6.14 -21.49 -24.17
C ARG A 14 -6.65 -22.61 -23.28
N ARG A 15 -6.37 -23.86 -23.64
CA ARG A 15 -6.68 -25.02 -22.82
C ARG A 15 -5.93 -24.93 -21.49
N LEU A 16 -6.65 -24.99 -20.37
CA LEU A 16 -6.04 -25.06 -19.05
C LEU A 16 -5.18 -26.32 -18.93
N ARG A 17 -3.92 -26.13 -18.56
CA ARG A 17 -3.05 -27.25 -18.16
C ARG A 17 -3.18 -27.46 -16.64
N PRO A 18 -2.93 -28.69 -16.16
CA PRO A 18 -2.86 -28.92 -14.72
C PRO A 18 -1.84 -27.98 -14.08
N PHE A 19 -2.23 -27.34 -12.99
CA PHE A 19 -1.34 -26.47 -12.21
C PHE A 19 -1.15 -27.03 -10.80
N LYS A 20 0.00 -26.74 -10.18
CA LYS A 20 0.40 -27.28 -8.87
C LYS A 20 0.36 -26.24 -7.76
N ALA A 21 0.24 -24.96 -8.08
CA ALA A 21 0.20 -23.85 -7.17
C ALA A 21 -0.59 -22.68 -7.77
N ILE A 22 -1.03 -21.76 -6.93
CA ILE A 22 -1.76 -20.55 -7.34
C ILE A 22 -1.05 -19.34 -6.73
N SER A 23 -0.82 -18.30 -7.52
CA SER A 23 -0.37 -17.00 -7.03
C SER A 23 -1.51 -15.99 -7.14
N PHE A 24 -1.65 -15.15 -6.11
CA PHE A 24 -2.59 -14.04 -6.07
C PHE A 24 -1.84 -12.71 -5.99
N ASP A 25 -2.33 -11.73 -6.70
CA ASP A 25 -2.17 -10.35 -6.30
C ASP A 25 -3.17 -10.01 -5.19
N LEU A 26 -2.92 -8.96 -4.41
CA LEU A 26 -3.79 -8.59 -3.29
C LEU A 26 -4.68 -7.40 -3.66
N ASP A 27 -4.07 -6.26 -3.99
CA ASP A 27 -4.75 -5.00 -4.29
C ASP A 27 -5.64 -5.14 -5.54
N ASP A 28 -6.90 -4.72 -5.45
CA ASP A 28 -7.91 -4.83 -6.51
C ASP A 28 -8.18 -6.27 -7.03
N THR A 29 -7.65 -7.27 -6.31
CA THR A 29 -7.88 -8.70 -6.55
C THR A 29 -8.68 -9.34 -5.42
N LEU A 30 -8.24 -9.22 -4.17
CA LEU A 30 -8.95 -9.75 -3.01
C LEU A 30 -9.82 -8.70 -2.31
N TYR A 31 -9.52 -7.44 -2.51
CA TYR A 31 -10.25 -6.29 -1.98
C TYR A 31 -10.06 -5.07 -2.90
N ALA A 32 -11.01 -4.13 -2.84
CA ALA A 32 -10.93 -2.87 -3.60
C ALA A 32 -9.92 -1.92 -2.91
N ASN A 33 -8.82 -1.62 -3.58
CA ASN A 33 -7.73 -0.83 -3.01
C ASN A 33 -8.04 0.68 -2.94
N GLN A 34 -8.72 1.23 -3.93
CA GLN A 34 -8.98 2.67 -4.01
C GLN A 34 -9.69 3.27 -2.78
N PRO A 35 -10.80 2.72 -2.26
CA PRO A 35 -11.46 3.26 -1.07
C PRO A 35 -10.58 3.16 0.19
N ILE A 36 -9.78 2.11 0.31
CA ILE A 36 -8.86 1.90 1.43
C ILE A 36 -7.76 2.97 1.39
N MET A 37 -7.14 3.18 0.25
CA MET A 37 -6.10 4.21 0.08
C MET A 37 -6.65 5.61 0.35
N LYS A 38 -7.87 5.91 -0.11
CA LYS A 38 -8.53 7.21 0.16
C LYS A 38 -8.76 7.42 1.66
N ALA A 39 -9.19 6.38 2.38
CA ALA A 39 -9.39 6.44 3.83
C ALA A 39 -8.05 6.64 4.57
N ALA A 40 -7.02 5.87 4.22
CA ALA A 40 -5.69 6.01 4.80
C ALA A 40 -5.08 7.40 4.54
N GLU A 41 -5.19 7.92 3.31
CA GLU A 41 -4.72 9.28 2.97
C GLU A 41 -5.45 10.36 3.79
N ALA A 42 -6.76 10.24 4.02
CA ALA A 42 -7.50 11.18 4.86
C ALA A 42 -7.02 11.16 6.33
N LYS A 43 -6.74 9.98 6.86
CA LYS A 43 -6.16 9.81 8.20
C LYS A 43 -4.76 10.41 8.28
N MET A 44 -3.93 10.22 7.26
CA MET A 44 -2.59 10.80 7.23
C MET A 44 -2.62 12.33 7.17
N VAL A 45 -3.58 12.96 6.48
CA VAL A 45 -3.74 14.42 6.53
C VAL A 45 -4.02 14.89 7.97
N ALA A 46 -4.91 14.21 8.70
CA ALA A 46 -5.19 14.53 10.09
C ALA A 46 -3.95 14.34 10.99
N TYR A 47 -3.25 13.23 10.82
CA TYR A 47 -1.99 12.94 11.52
C TYR A 47 -0.96 14.04 11.31
N PHE A 48 -0.66 14.41 10.07
CA PHE A 48 0.32 15.44 9.76
C PHE A 48 -0.08 16.83 10.27
N ASN A 49 -1.36 17.20 10.16
CA ASN A 49 -1.85 18.47 10.70
C ASN A 49 -1.66 18.55 12.24
N GLN A 50 -1.79 17.45 12.93
CA GLN A 50 -1.53 17.36 14.37
C GLN A 50 -0.04 17.46 14.67
N GLN A 51 0.79 16.64 14.02
CA GLN A 51 2.24 16.57 14.27
C GLN A 51 2.95 17.89 13.92
N PHE A 52 2.60 18.51 12.81
CA PHE A 52 3.21 19.75 12.35
C PHE A 52 2.43 21.02 12.76
N SER A 53 1.50 20.93 13.72
CA SER A 53 0.64 22.05 14.14
C SER A 53 1.42 23.30 14.54
N ALA A 54 2.53 23.16 15.28
CA ALA A 54 3.37 24.28 15.70
C ALA A 54 4.01 25.02 14.52
N VAL A 55 4.42 24.29 13.49
CA VAL A 55 5.01 24.87 12.27
C VAL A 55 3.94 25.54 11.39
N LEU A 56 2.76 24.91 11.32
CA LEU A 56 1.64 25.42 10.52
C LEU A 56 1.06 26.73 11.07
N THR A 57 1.03 26.87 12.40
CA THR A 57 0.52 28.10 13.05
C THR A 57 1.49 29.28 12.98
N GLY A 58 2.80 29.02 12.89
CA GLY A 58 3.83 30.06 12.83
C GLY A 58 3.92 30.82 11.50
N ASN A 59 3.47 30.20 10.41
CA ASN A 59 3.70 30.71 9.05
C ASN A 59 2.52 31.40 8.38
N ASN A 60 1.41 31.67 9.08
CA ASN A 60 0.19 32.33 8.56
C ASN A 60 -0.36 31.73 7.24
N GLN A 61 0.06 30.55 6.85
CA GLN A 61 -0.41 29.87 5.64
C GLN A 61 -1.28 28.69 5.99
N SER A 62 -2.44 28.63 5.38
CA SER A 62 -3.34 27.46 5.40
C SER A 62 -2.73 26.32 4.57
N LEU A 63 -1.58 25.79 5.02
CA LEU A 63 -0.90 24.70 4.36
C LEU A 63 -1.61 23.38 4.72
N VAL A 64 -2.08 22.65 3.70
CA VAL A 64 -2.70 21.34 3.87
C VAL A 64 -1.69 20.27 3.49
N LEU A 65 -1.26 19.46 4.46
CA LEU A 65 -0.26 18.41 4.29
C LEU A 65 -0.87 17.15 3.65
N ASN A 66 -1.47 17.33 2.48
CA ASN A 66 -2.08 16.28 1.68
C ASN A 66 -1.10 15.71 0.64
N ARG A 67 -1.57 14.82 -0.22
CA ARG A 67 -0.78 14.20 -1.29
C ARG A 67 -0.04 15.21 -2.18
N LYS A 68 -0.65 16.38 -2.46
CA LYS A 68 -0.02 17.43 -3.30
C LYS A 68 1.19 18.05 -2.61
N PHE A 69 1.15 18.19 -1.29
CA PHE A 69 2.29 18.66 -0.51
C PHE A 69 3.48 17.69 -0.59
N TRP A 70 3.22 16.37 -0.48
CA TRP A 70 4.26 15.35 -0.46
C TRP A 70 4.82 14.99 -1.84
N GLN A 71 4.12 15.32 -2.92
CA GLN A 71 4.50 14.96 -4.28
C GLN A 71 5.88 15.49 -4.71
N PRO A 72 6.26 16.77 -4.50
CA PRO A 72 7.60 17.25 -4.85
C PRO A 72 8.72 16.50 -4.13
N PHE A 73 8.51 16.13 -2.87
CA PHE A 73 9.50 15.39 -2.09
C PHE A 73 9.64 13.95 -2.55
N ARG A 74 8.57 13.36 -3.06
CA ARG A 74 8.61 12.07 -3.72
C ARG A 74 9.46 12.13 -5.01
N GLU A 75 9.29 13.14 -5.80
CA GLU A 75 10.07 13.37 -7.01
C GLU A 75 11.54 13.65 -6.69
N GLN A 76 11.82 14.46 -5.67
CA GLN A 76 13.15 14.70 -5.15
C GLN A 76 13.84 13.40 -4.68
N ALA A 77 13.15 12.55 -3.93
CA ALA A 77 13.69 11.27 -3.47
C ALA A 77 14.09 10.37 -4.65
N ILE A 78 13.29 10.30 -5.71
CA ILE A 78 13.61 9.55 -6.93
C ILE A 78 14.81 10.17 -7.68
N GLN A 79 14.92 11.50 -7.70
CA GLN A 79 16.08 12.17 -8.32
C GLN A 79 17.39 11.85 -7.60
N ILE A 80 17.36 11.77 -6.25
CA ILE A 80 18.51 11.42 -5.43
C ILE A 80 18.85 9.93 -5.54
N GLN A 81 17.83 9.08 -5.51
CA GLN A 81 17.95 7.63 -5.53
C GLN A 81 16.93 7.01 -6.52
N PRO A 82 17.30 6.86 -7.80
CA PRO A 82 16.38 6.40 -8.85
C PRO A 82 15.76 5.02 -8.58
N GLU A 83 16.45 4.14 -7.85
CA GLU A 83 15.94 2.83 -7.47
C GLU A 83 14.69 2.89 -6.59
N LEU A 84 14.45 4.00 -5.88
CA LEU A 84 13.23 4.18 -5.08
C LEU A 84 11.95 4.19 -5.92
N ALA A 85 12.05 4.45 -7.23
CA ALA A 85 10.90 4.37 -8.13
C ALA A 85 10.23 2.97 -8.12
N CYS A 86 11.00 1.93 -7.78
CA CYS A 86 10.54 0.54 -7.72
C CYS A 86 10.23 0.04 -6.29
N ASP A 87 10.35 0.91 -5.27
CA ASP A 87 10.09 0.58 -3.86
C ASP A 87 9.13 1.59 -3.23
N VAL A 88 7.85 1.27 -3.21
CA VAL A 88 6.80 2.19 -2.72
C VAL A 88 6.93 2.51 -1.24
N VAL A 89 7.52 1.62 -0.45
CA VAL A 89 7.68 1.79 1.00
C VAL A 89 8.80 2.78 1.28
N ARG A 90 9.99 2.50 0.76
CA ARG A 90 11.15 3.38 0.91
C ARG A 90 10.91 4.75 0.28
N LEU A 91 10.30 4.79 -0.90
CA LEU A 91 9.95 6.04 -1.55
C LEU A 91 9.00 6.91 -0.72
N ARG A 92 8.02 6.31 -0.04
CA ARG A 92 7.12 7.02 0.86
C ARG A 92 7.87 7.53 2.10
N LEU A 93 8.71 6.69 2.69
CA LEU A 93 9.53 7.05 3.84
C LEU A 93 10.45 8.24 3.53
N GLU A 94 11.18 8.20 2.41
CA GLU A 94 12.05 9.30 1.99
C GLU A 94 11.26 10.56 1.64
N SER A 95 10.07 10.44 1.06
CA SER A 95 9.18 11.58 0.82
C SER A 95 8.79 12.27 2.12
N TYR A 96 8.45 11.51 3.15
CA TYR A 96 8.13 12.05 4.48
C TYR A 96 9.34 12.68 5.13
N TYR A 97 10.51 12.07 5.04
CA TYR A 97 11.77 12.63 5.54
C TYR A 97 12.09 13.99 4.91
N HIS A 98 12.12 14.08 3.58
CA HIS A 98 12.43 15.33 2.89
C HIS A 98 11.37 16.41 3.16
N GLY A 99 10.10 16.05 3.23
CA GLY A 99 9.03 16.97 3.57
C GLY A 99 9.11 17.48 5.00
N ALA A 100 9.47 16.65 5.98
CA ALA A 100 9.68 17.07 7.36
C ALA A 100 10.89 18.02 7.49
N CYS A 101 11.99 17.75 6.78
CA CYS A 101 13.11 18.69 6.68
C CYS A 101 12.68 20.05 6.12
N ALA A 102 11.87 20.06 5.07
CA ALA A 102 11.36 21.30 4.47
C ALA A 102 10.40 22.06 5.41
N LEU A 103 9.77 21.38 6.37
CA LEU A 103 8.96 21.98 7.42
C LEU A 103 9.82 22.47 8.63
N GLY A 104 11.16 22.37 8.55
CA GLY A 104 12.08 22.92 9.55
C GLY A 104 12.54 21.95 10.62
N TYR A 105 12.25 20.64 10.49
CA TYR A 105 12.78 19.62 11.40
C TYR A 105 14.27 19.36 11.13
N SER A 106 15.04 19.09 12.17
CA SER A 106 16.42 18.61 12.01
C SER A 106 16.42 17.25 11.29
N PRO A 107 17.52 16.85 10.64
CA PRO A 107 17.59 15.55 9.95
C PRO A 107 17.21 14.35 10.84
N GLU A 108 17.60 14.37 12.12
CA GLU A 108 17.28 13.34 13.08
C GLU A 108 15.79 13.31 13.42
N GLN A 109 15.21 14.47 13.73
CA GLN A 109 13.77 14.61 13.98
C GLN A 109 12.94 14.22 12.76
N ALA A 110 13.38 14.65 11.56
CA ALA A 110 12.72 14.33 10.32
C ALA A 110 12.72 12.81 10.03
N ARG A 111 13.83 12.11 10.36
CA ARG A 111 13.91 10.65 10.20
C ARG A 111 12.96 9.94 11.16
N GLN A 112 12.94 10.30 12.43
CA GLN A 112 12.01 9.74 13.42
C GLN A 112 10.55 9.99 13.00
N GLU A 113 10.22 11.21 12.58
CA GLU A 113 8.87 11.54 12.15
C GLU A 113 8.45 10.76 10.90
N ALA A 114 9.36 10.59 9.94
CA ALA A 114 9.10 9.80 8.73
C ALA A 114 8.81 8.32 9.06
N GLU A 115 9.53 7.74 10.01
CA GLU A 115 9.31 6.37 10.48
C GLU A 115 7.96 6.24 11.20
N CYS A 116 7.62 7.18 12.10
CA CYS A 116 6.32 7.23 12.76
C CYS A 116 5.17 7.40 11.76
N ALA A 117 5.33 8.28 10.79
CA ALA A 117 4.35 8.50 9.73
C ALA A 117 4.18 7.26 8.83
N MET A 118 5.29 6.58 8.49
CA MET A 118 5.23 5.34 7.72
C MET A 118 4.52 4.22 8.48
N HIS A 119 4.82 4.08 9.78
CA HIS A 119 4.11 3.12 10.65
C HIS A 119 2.61 3.43 10.69
N THR A 120 2.24 4.68 10.97
CA THR A 120 0.84 5.13 11.00
C THR A 120 0.15 4.86 9.67
N PHE A 121 0.80 5.17 8.55
CA PHE A 121 0.26 4.87 7.23
C PHE A 121 -0.01 3.37 7.04
N THR A 122 0.92 2.50 7.44
CA THR A 122 0.78 1.04 7.29
C THR A 122 -0.39 0.52 8.12
N VAL A 123 -0.56 1.03 9.36
CA VAL A 123 -1.71 0.70 10.21
C VAL A 123 -3.02 1.12 9.56
N GLU A 124 -3.14 2.38 9.14
CA GLU A 124 -4.36 2.90 8.51
C GLU A 124 -4.65 2.25 7.14
N ARG A 125 -3.60 1.94 6.37
CA ARG A 125 -3.67 1.20 5.11
C ARG A 125 -4.20 -0.22 5.29
N SER A 126 -3.98 -0.82 6.46
CA SER A 126 -4.38 -2.19 6.80
C SER A 126 -5.62 -2.25 7.70
N ASN A 127 -6.27 -1.11 7.95
CA ASN A 127 -7.48 -1.01 8.78
C ASN A 127 -8.75 -1.20 7.96
N PHE A 128 -8.96 -2.41 7.44
CA PHE A 128 -10.18 -2.78 6.72
C PHE A 128 -10.47 -4.28 6.88
N ILE A 129 -11.66 -4.68 6.48
CA ILE A 129 -12.10 -6.08 6.54
C ILE A 129 -12.14 -6.65 5.13
N VAL A 130 -11.43 -7.76 4.91
CA VAL A 130 -11.53 -8.55 3.69
C VAL A 130 -12.87 -9.26 3.65
N SER A 131 -13.51 -9.31 2.48
CA SER A 131 -14.85 -9.88 2.35
C SER A 131 -14.88 -11.37 2.70
N GLU A 132 -15.99 -11.81 3.29
CA GLU A 132 -16.24 -13.24 3.59
C GLU A 132 -16.10 -14.12 2.34
N LYS A 133 -16.50 -13.62 1.18
CA LYS A 133 -16.34 -14.33 -0.10
C LYS A 133 -14.88 -14.61 -0.45
N ALA A 134 -13.98 -13.65 -0.19
CA ALA A 134 -12.54 -13.85 -0.39
C ALA A 134 -11.97 -14.89 0.59
N HIS A 135 -12.36 -14.82 1.87
CA HIS A 135 -11.98 -15.82 2.87
C HIS A 135 -12.44 -17.22 2.50
N GLN A 136 -13.69 -17.37 2.07
CA GLN A 136 -14.24 -18.67 1.62
C GLN A 136 -13.49 -19.20 0.40
N LEU A 137 -13.19 -18.35 -0.58
CA LEU A 137 -12.42 -18.73 -1.76
C LEU A 137 -11.02 -19.23 -1.38
N LEU A 138 -10.28 -18.43 -0.60
CA LEU A 138 -8.92 -18.77 -0.17
C LEU A 138 -8.90 -20.05 0.67
N SER A 139 -9.85 -20.21 1.61
CA SER A 139 -10.00 -21.41 2.43
C SER A 139 -10.25 -22.67 1.60
N ARG A 140 -11.07 -22.57 0.55
CA ARG A 140 -11.33 -23.70 -0.36
C ARG A 140 -10.10 -24.04 -1.19
N LEU A 141 -9.43 -23.04 -1.76
CA LEU A 141 -8.26 -23.26 -2.61
C LEU A 141 -7.08 -23.83 -1.84
N LYS A 142 -6.84 -23.34 -0.60
CA LYS A 142 -5.76 -23.80 0.28
C LYS A 142 -5.82 -25.31 0.57
N LYS A 143 -7.02 -25.92 0.53
CA LYS A 143 -7.18 -27.36 0.73
C LYS A 143 -6.59 -28.20 -0.40
N HIS A 144 -6.46 -27.64 -1.59
CA HIS A 144 -6.08 -28.36 -2.80
C HIS A 144 -4.74 -27.91 -3.39
N TYR A 145 -4.36 -26.64 -3.12
CA TYR A 145 -3.17 -26.02 -3.73
C TYR A 145 -2.39 -25.21 -2.71
N PRO A 146 -1.06 -25.22 -2.75
CA PRO A 146 -0.28 -24.19 -2.13
C PRO A 146 -0.59 -22.84 -2.80
N ILE A 147 -0.88 -21.82 -1.97
CA ILE A 147 -1.19 -20.47 -2.41
C ILE A 147 -0.04 -19.56 -2.00
N VAL A 148 0.39 -18.69 -2.90
CA VAL A 148 1.36 -17.63 -2.63
C VAL A 148 0.76 -16.28 -3.00
N SER A 149 1.24 -15.21 -2.38
CA SER A 149 0.91 -13.84 -2.80
C SER A 149 2.13 -13.14 -3.36
N ILE A 150 1.92 -12.34 -4.43
CA ILE A 150 2.93 -11.46 -5.02
C ILE A 150 2.26 -10.10 -5.23
N SER A 151 2.57 -9.12 -4.37
CA SER A 151 1.92 -7.81 -4.36
C SER A 151 2.94 -6.67 -4.48
N ASN A 152 2.59 -5.63 -5.23
CA ASN A 152 3.33 -4.36 -5.24
C ASN A 152 2.97 -3.47 -4.03
N GLY A 153 1.88 -3.79 -3.33
CA GLY A 153 1.43 -3.07 -2.15
C GLY A 153 2.14 -3.52 -0.87
N ASN A 154 1.84 -2.81 0.22
CA ASN A 154 2.43 -3.03 1.54
C ASN A 154 1.38 -3.24 2.64
N VAL A 155 0.25 -3.88 2.30
CA VAL A 155 -0.78 -4.22 3.30
C VAL A 155 -0.21 -5.21 4.31
N ASP A 156 -0.50 -5.00 5.59
CA ASP A 156 -0.24 -6.01 6.62
C ASP A 156 -1.30 -7.12 6.51
N THR A 157 -0.91 -8.24 5.93
CA THR A 157 -1.79 -9.39 5.69
C THR A 157 -2.27 -10.07 6.96
N ARG A 158 -1.54 -9.92 8.08
CA ARG A 158 -1.96 -10.40 9.41
C ARG A 158 -3.05 -9.51 9.97
N ALA A 159 -2.87 -8.19 9.89
CA ALA A 159 -3.87 -7.23 10.37
C ALA A 159 -5.22 -7.40 9.66
N VAL A 160 -5.21 -7.72 8.35
CA VAL A 160 -6.44 -7.96 7.57
C VAL A 160 -6.89 -9.43 7.57
N GLY A 161 -6.20 -10.32 8.31
CA GLY A 161 -6.63 -11.69 8.58
C GLY A 161 -6.51 -12.67 7.42
N ILE A 162 -5.64 -12.43 6.44
CA ILE A 162 -5.47 -13.31 5.27
C ILE A 162 -4.12 -14.03 5.19
N ASP A 163 -3.17 -13.69 6.04
CA ASP A 163 -1.80 -14.25 6.04
C ASP A 163 -1.81 -15.78 6.09
N SER A 164 -2.65 -16.37 6.93
CA SER A 164 -2.72 -17.81 7.17
C SER A 164 -3.12 -18.64 5.94
N TYR A 165 -3.67 -18.02 4.88
CA TYR A 165 -4.02 -18.75 3.65
C TYR A 165 -2.81 -18.97 2.73
N PHE A 166 -1.77 -18.15 2.87
CA PHE A 166 -0.62 -18.16 1.97
C PHE A 166 0.55 -18.94 2.55
N LYS A 167 1.22 -19.74 1.70
CA LYS A 167 2.47 -20.39 2.04
C LYS A 167 3.62 -19.39 2.11
N HIS A 168 3.61 -18.41 1.19
CA HIS A 168 4.56 -17.30 1.13
C HIS A 168 3.85 -16.05 0.65
N ILE A 169 4.28 -14.89 1.16
CA ILE A 169 3.79 -13.58 0.79
C ILE A 169 5.01 -12.75 0.39
N TYR A 170 5.02 -12.28 -0.86
CA TYR A 170 6.07 -11.45 -1.42
C TYR A 170 5.54 -10.04 -1.66
N HIS A 171 6.15 -9.06 -1.02
CA HIS A 171 5.93 -7.64 -1.28
C HIS A 171 7.10 -7.07 -2.08
N ALA A 172 6.84 -6.08 -2.93
CA ALA A 172 7.87 -5.33 -3.63
C ALA A 172 8.55 -4.33 -2.67
N THR A 173 9.39 -4.84 -1.78
CA THR A 173 10.16 -4.10 -0.77
C THR A 173 11.53 -4.78 -0.62
N ASP A 174 12.47 -4.11 0.04
CA ASP A 174 13.77 -4.68 0.42
C ASP A 174 14.58 -5.25 -0.77
N GLY A 175 14.61 -4.51 -1.87
CA GLY A 175 15.39 -4.88 -3.07
C GLY A 175 14.63 -5.76 -4.06
N VAL A 176 13.42 -6.21 -3.74
CA VAL A 176 12.54 -6.89 -4.70
C VAL A 176 11.81 -5.84 -5.54
N ARG A 177 12.04 -5.87 -6.85
CA ARG A 177 11.39 -4.92 -7.77
C ARG A 177 9.91 -5.20 -7.94
N GLN A 178 9.17 -4.13 -8.24
CA GLN A 178 7.74 -4.22 -8.51
C GLN A 178 7.44 -5.01 -9.79
N LYS A 179 6.31 -5.75 -9.78
CA LYS A 179 5.75 -6.29 -11.03
C LYS A 179 5.53 -5.15 -12.03
N PRO A 180 5.79 -5.33 -13.31
CA PRO A 180 6.07 -6.58 -14.03
C PRO A 180 7.56 -6.96 -14.15
N ASP A 181 8.47 -6.41 -13.34
CA ASP A 181 9.87 -6.79 -13.37
C ASP A 181 10.00 -8.29 -13.08
N ALA A 182 10.85 -8.97 -13.82
CA ALA A 182 11.02 -10.43 -13.78
C ALA A 182 12.17 -10.90 -12.86
N GLN A 183 12.74 -9.99 -12.06
CA GLN A 183 13.83 -10.35 -11.12
C GLN A 183 13.30 -10.98 -9.85
#